data_e6921300c62157b8a18b4654382939b8
#
_entry.id   e6921300c62157b8a18b4654382939b8
#
_cell.length_a   1.000
_cell.length_b   1.000
_cell.length_c   1.000
_cell.angle_alpha   90.00
_cell.angle_beta   90.00
_cell.angle_gamma   90.00
#
_symmetry.space_group_name_H-M   'P 1'
#
loop_
_entity.id
_entity.type
_entity.pdbx_description
1 polymer ?
#
loop_
_entity_poly.entity_id
_entity_poly.type
_entity_poly.pdbx_seq_one_letter_code
_entity_poly.pdbx_strand_id
1 'polypeptide(L)'
;EREFEAYGIQAEFEDGALERIAEEAAKEKTGARGLMTVCEKLLRHFKFELPGTSIAELKINGALVDGPEIFLANLLEKAETFGDSRVVAELAAFKRKFEQEHGVKLTFDGDAVARIAELSEERGQSVLQMCEELFRDFQFGLKLIQKNTGQDSFAISSQAISDPDKYLSSLVVASYGEEEEEGERENL
;
A
#
# COMPACT_ATOMS: atom_id res chain seq x y z
N GLU A 1 3.90 -5.45 12.58
CA GLU A 1 4.42 -5.27 11.21
C GLU A 1 3.44 -5.81 10.17
N ARG A 2 3.15 -7.11 10.13
CA ARG A 2 2.28 -7.73 9.12
C ARG A 2 0.88 -7.11 8.95
N GLU A 3 0.31 -6.56 10.02
CA GLU A 3 -1.00 -5.91 9.96
C GLU A 3 -0.93 -4.57 9.21
N PHE A 4 0.15 -3.81 9.34
CA PHE A 4 0.39 -2.58 8.60
C PHE A 4 0.75 -2.86 7.14
N GLU A 5 1.52 -3.92 6.86
CA GLU A 5 1.83 -4.38 5.50
C GLU A 5 0.55 -4.68 4.70
N ALA A 6 -0.50 -5.16 5.39
CA ALA A 6 -1.80 -5.39 4.76
C ALA A 6 -2.41 -4.13 4.14
N TYR A 7 -2.07 -2.95 4.67
CA TYR A 7 -2.50 -1.64 4.18
C TYR A 7 -1.43 -0.93 3.33
N GLY A 8 -0.32 -1.62 3.02
CA GLY A 8 0.79 -1.04 2.25
C GLY A 8 1.71 -0.14 3.08
N ILE A 9 1.62 -0.21 4.41
CA ILE A 9 2.43 0.58 5.33
C ILE A 9 3.58 -0.29 5.84
N GLN A 10 4.81 0.12 5.60
CA GLN A 10 6.00 -0.51 6.19
C GLN A 10 6.19 0.00 7.62
N ALA A 11 5.95 -0.87 8.61
CA ALA A 11 6.17 -0.53 10.00
C ALA A 11 7.49 -1.15 10.49
N GLU A 12 8.38 -0.30 11.02
CA GLU A 12 9.69 -0.69 11.52
C GLU A 12 9.89 -0.23 12.95
N PHE A 13 10.37 -1.13 13.83
CA PHE A 13 10.72 -0.81 15.20
C PHE A 13 12.19 -0.41 15.29
N GLU A 14 12.45 0.79 15.80
CA GLU A 14 13.80 1.23 16.14
C GLU A 14 14.22 0.69 17.53
N ASP A 15 15.51 0.49 17.74
CA ASP A 15 16.06 -0.09 18.98
C ASP A 15 15.58 0.63 20.25
N GLY A 16 15.54 1.96 20.24
CA GLY A 16 15.07 2.75 21.36
C GLY A 16 13.58 2.58 21.69
N ALA A 17 12.74 2.20 20.72
CA ALA A 17 11.34 1.86 20.95
C ALA A 17 11.20 0.47 21.60
N LEU A 18 12.01 -0.49 21.17
CA LEU A 18 11.99 -1.85 21.71
C LEU A 18 12.37 -1.85 23.20
N GLU A 19 13.38 -1.07 23.58
CA GLU A 19 13.80 -0.90 24.99
C GLU A 19 12.64 -0.33 25.82
N ARG A 20 11.99 0.75 25.39
CA ARG A 20 10.89 1.39 26.10
C ARG A 20 9.64 0.51 26.20
N ILE A 21 9.31 -0.21 25.12
CA ILE A 21 8.22 -1.19 25.14
C ILE A 21 8.51 -2.31 26.14
N ALA A 22 9.77 -2.77 26.24
CA ALA A 22 10.17 -3.77 27.22
C ALA A 22 10.06 -3.25 28.66
N GLU A 23 10.44 -1.99 28.91
CA GLU A 23 10.28 -1.34 30.22
C GLU A 23 8.81 -1.22 30.61
N GLU A 24 7.94 -0.78 29.72
CA GLU A 24 6.50 -0.71 29.97
C GLU A 24 5.89 -2.09 30.23
N ALA A 25 6.28 -3.09 29.42
CA ALA A 25 5.81 -4.46 29.59
C ALA A 25 6.27 -5.09 30.94
N ALA A 26 7.45 -4.71 31.42
CA ALA A 26 7.95 -5.17 32.73
C ALA A 26 7.07 -4.67 33.88
N LYS A 27 6.46 -3.49 33.76
CA LYS A 27 5.52 -2.94 34.78
C LYS A 27 4.25 -3.77 34.86
N GLU A 28 3.80 -4.37 33.77
CA GLU A 28 2.59 -5.22 33.72
C GLU A 28 2.75 -6.57 34.44
N LYS A 29 3.97 -6.98 34.80
CA LYS A 29 4.31 -8.23 35.51
C LYS A 29 3.73 -9.52 34.90
N THR A 30 3.42 -9.51 33.60
CA THR A 30 2.77 -10.61 32.87
C THR A 30 3.71 -11.35 31.93
N GLY A 31 5.03 -11.04 31.98
CA GLY A 31 6.06 -11.65 31.12
C GLY A 31 5.84 -11.32 29.63
N ALA A 32 6.03 -12.29 28.77
CA ALA A 32 5.92 -12.10 27.32
C ALA A 32 4.53 -11.62 26.85
N ARG A 33 3.46 -11.91 27.59
CA ARG A 33 2.12 -11.39 27.30
C ARG A 33 2.03 -9.88 27.50
N GLY A 34 2.81 -9.32 28.42
CA GLY A 34 2.91 -7.87 28.62
C GLY A 34 3.39 -7.13 27.38
N LEU A 35 4.39 -7.66 26.67
CA LEU A 35 4.88 -7.09 25.43
C LEU A 35 3.79 -6.98 24.36
N MET A 36 3.02 -8.05 24.17
CA MET A 36 1.92 -8.04 23.20
C MET A 36 0.85 -7.01 23.58
N THR A 37 0.46 -6.97 24.86
CA THR A 37 -0.53 -6.02 25.37
C THR A 37 -0.09 -4.57 25.19
N VAL A 38 1.17 -4.25 25.49
CA VAL A 38 1.73 -2.90 25.31
C VAL A 38 1.75 -2.53 23.83
N CYS A 39 2.23 -3.40 22.95
CA CYS A 39 2.24 -3.16 21.51
C CYS A 39 0.82 -2.97 20.95
N GLU A 40 -0.14 -3.76 21.38
CA GLU A 40 -1.54 -3.63 20.95
C GLU A 40 -2.16 -2.29 21.40
N LYS A 41 -1.94 -1.89 22.63
CA LYS A 41 -2.40 -0.60 23.14
C LYS A 41 -1.77 0.56 22.38
N LEU A 42 -0.44 0.52 22.21
CA LEU A 42 0.36 1.54 21.55
C LEU A 42 -0.08 1.76 20.11
N LEU A 43 -0.23 0.67 19.35
CA LEU A 43 -0.47 0.73 17.90
C LEU A 43 -1.94 0.73 17.51
N ARG A 44 -2.87 0.62 18.47
CA ARG A 44 -4.31 0.53 18.21
C ARG A 44 -4.81 1.68 17.34
N HIS A 45 -4.56 2.92 17.75
CA HIS A 45 -5.03 4.10 17.00
C HIS A 45 -4.38 4.21 15.62
N PHE A 46 -3.09 3.86 15.50
CA PHE A 46 -2.40 3.86 14.21
C PHE A 46 -3.01 2.86 13.22
N LYS A 47 -3.49 1.72 13.68
CA LYS A 47 -4.15 0.71 12.83
C LYS A 47 -5.48 1.19 12.28
N PHE A 48 -6.15 2.13 12.94
CA PHE A 48 -7.43 2.68 12.49
C PHE A 48 -7.25 3.94 11.65
N GLU A 49 -6.31 4.81 12.00
CA GLU A 49 -6.19 6.15 11.43
C GLU A 49 -5.26 6.22 10.22
N LEU A 50 -4.23 5.35 10.14
CA LEU A 50 -3.28 5.38 9.03
C LEU A 50 -3.79 4.75 7.73
N PRO A 51 -4.61 3.68 7.74
CA PRO A 51 -5.21 3.20 6.51
C PRO A 51 -6.05 4.30 5.84
N GLY A 52 -5.80 4.56 4.56
CA GLY A 52 -6.46 5.65 3.83
C GLY A 52 -5.68 6.96 3.79
N THR A 53 -4.46 6.97 4.32
CA THR A 53 -3.57 8.12 4.23
C THR A 53 -2.40 7.86 3.27
N SER A 54 -1.67 8.94 2.92
CA SER A 54 -0.45 8.85 2.09
C SER A 54 0.75 8.23 2.80
N ILE A 55 0.60 7.78 4.06
CA ILE A 55 1.68 7.26 4.87
C ILE A 55 2.02 5.84 4.43
N ALA A 56 3.19 5.68 3.81
CA ALA A 56 3.73 4.39 3.38
C ALA A 56 4.73 3.79 4.38
N GLU A 57 5.27 4.60 5.30
CA GLU A 57 6.25 4.19 6.31
C GLU A 57 5.81 4.63 7.71
N LEU A 58 5.91 3.73 8.69
CA LEU A 58 5.72 4.04 10.11
C LEU A 58 6.96 3.61 10.90
N LYS A 59 7.79 4.56 11.32
CA LYS A 59 8.93 4.32 12.20
C LYS A 59 8.48 4.40 13.65
N ILE A 60 8.47 3.27 14.31
CA ILE A 60 8.10 3.14 15.72
C ILE A 60 9.36 3.40 16.53
N ASN A 61 9.50 4.64 16.98
CA ASN A 61 10.63 5.13 17.76
C ASN A 61 10.24 5.46 19.21
N GLY A 62 11.18 5.89 20.03
CA GLY A 62 10.93 6.25 21.43
C GLY A 62 9.89 7.37 21.59
N ALA A 63 9.83 8.35 20.68
CA ALA A 63 8.86 9.44 20.75
C ALA A 63 7.42 8.95 20.53
N LEU A 64 7.23 7.97 19.65
CA LEU A 64 5.94 7.32 19.46
C LEU A 64 5.50 6.55 20.71
N VAL A 65 6.44 5.87 21.38
CA VAL A 65 6.13 5.11 22.61
C VAL A 65 5.77 6.04 23.76
N ASP A 66 6.47 7.17 23.89
CA ASP A 66 6.24 8.13 24.98
C ASP A 66 4.95 8.95 24.80
N GLY A 67 4.53 9.22 23.58
CA GLY A 67 3.36 10.03 23.29
C GLY A 67 2.64 9.63 22.00
N PRO A 68 2.01 8.45 21.95
CA PRO A 68 1.44 7.89 20.73
C PRO A 68 0.36 8.79 20.11
N GLU A 69 -0.46 9.46 20.92
CA GLU A 69 -1.53 10.34 20.43
C GLU A 69 -0.97 11.60 19.77
N ILE A 70 0.04 12.22 20.38
CA ILE A 70 0.70 13.41 19.81
C ILE A 70 1.46 13.06 18.55
N PHE A 71 2.14 11.91 18.56
CA PHE A 71 2.88 11.43 17.39
C PHE A 71 1.94 11.15 16.21
N LEU A 72 0.81 10.48 16.47
CA LEU A 72 -0.22 10.20 15.47
C LEU A 72 -0.83 11.50 14.92
N ALA A 73 -1.19 12.45 15.76
CA ALA A 73 -1.73 13.74 15.33
C ALA A 73 -0.76 14.49 14.40
N ASN A 74 0.53 14.56 14.75
CA ASN A 74 1.56 15.19 13.92
C ASN A 74 1.77 14.44 12.59
N LEU A 75 1.58 13.14 12.59
CA LEU A 75 1.70 12.31 11.40
C LEU A 75 0.53 12.55 10.44
N LEU A 76 -0.70 12.59 10.98
CA LEU A 76 -1.94 12.83 10.24
C LEU A 76 -2.03 14.27 9.70
N GLU A 77 -1.50 15.26 10.42
CA GLU A 77 -1.46 16.66 9.96
C GLU A 77 -0.66 16.81 8.65
N LYS A 78 0.32 15.94 8.44
CA LYS A 78 1.19 15.95 7.25
C LYS A 78 0.72 14.97 6.18
N ALA A 79 -0.25 14.13 6.49
CA ALA A 79 -0.75 13.09 5.61
C ALA A 79 -1.88 13.62 4.72
N GLU A 80 -1.85 13.26 3.45
CA GLU A 80 -3.03 13.38 2.59
C GLU A 80 -3.96 12.18 2.85
N THR A 81 -5.25 12.45 2.99
CA THR A 81 -6.25 11.39 3.20
C THR A 81 -6.85 11.01 1.85
N PHE A 82 -6.74 9.74 1.49
CA PHE A 82 -7.18 9.22 0.20
C PHE A 82 -8.52 8.47 0.26
N GLY A 83 -9.34 8.72 1.29
CA GLY A 83 -10.69 8.14 1.38
C GLY A 83 -10.94 7.33 2.65
N ASP A 84 -12.08 6.63 2.66
CA ASP A 84 -12.53 5.76 3.76
C ASP A 84 -11.53 4.61 3.99
N SER A 85 -11.22 4.31 5.23
CA SER A 85 -10.35 3.19 5.64
C SER A 85 -10.82 1.84 5.07
N ARG A 86 -12.14 1.70 4.79
CA ARG A 86 -12.70 0.53 4.11
C ARG A 86 -12.21 0.42 2.66
N VAL A 87 -12.19 1.52 1.92
CA VAL A 87 -11.70 1.57 0.53
C VAL A 87 -10.26 1.08 0.46
N VAL A 88 -9.43 1.58 1.37
CA VAL A 88 -8.00 1.21 1.43
C VAL A 88 -7.81 -0.25 1.81
N ALA A 89 -8.59 -0.76 2.75
CA ALA A 89 -8.53 -2.17 3.15
C ALA A 89 -8.94 -3.12 2.00
N GLU A 90 -10.01 -2.81 1.29
CA GLU A 90 -10.48 -3.60 0.14
C GLU A 90 -9.49 -3.52 -1.03
N LEU A 91 -8.91 -2.33 -1.28
CA LEU A 91 -7.88 -2.15 -2.30
C LEU A 91 -6.58 -2.92 -1.96
N ALA A 92 -6.18 -2.92 -0.67
CA ALA A 92 -5.05 -3.71 -0.21
C ALA A 92 -5.30 -5.23 -0.36
N ALA A 93 -6.54 -5.69 -0.14
CA ALA A 93 -6.92 -7.08 -0.39
C ALA A 93 -6.82 -7.43 -1.89
N PHE A 94 -7.29 -6.56 -2.77
CA PHE A 94 -7.16 -6.71 -4.22
C PHE A 94 -5.69 -6.78 -4.66
N LYS A 95 -4.85 -5.84 -4.21
CA LYS A 95 -3.40 -5.80 -4.52
C LYS A 95 -2.70 -7.12 -4.17
N ARG A 96 -2.93 -7.62 -2.96
CA ARG A 96 -2.37 -8.90 -2.50
C ARG A 96 -2.83 -10.07 -3.34
N LYS A 97 -4.14 -10.16 -3.64
CA LYS A 97 -4.69 -11.21 -4.48
C LYS A 97 -4.06 -11.17 -5.87
N PHE A 98 -4.00 -9.98 -6.49
CA PHE A 98 -3.43 -9.78 -7.81
C PHE A 98 -1.93 -10.18 -7.86
N GLU A 99 -1.15 -9.79 -6.86
CA GLU A 99 0.26 -10.17 -6.74
C GLU A 99 0.43 -11.67 -6.56
N GLN A 100 -0.38 -12.31 -5.70
CA GLN A 100 -0.31 -13.76 -5.47
C GLN A 100 -0.69 -14.58 -6.71
N GLU A 101 -1.69 -14.14 -7.47
CA GLU A 101 -2.18 -14.84 -8.65
C GLU A 101 -1.30 -14.61 -9.89
N HIS A 102 -0.73 -13.41 -10.00
CA HIS A 102 -0.07 -12.98 -11.24
C HIS A 102 1.42 -12.67 -11.09
N GLY A 103 1.96 -12.57 -9.87
CA GLY A 103 3.38 -12.26 -9.63
C GLY A 103 3.76 -10.83 -10.03
N VAL A 104 2.80 -9.91 -10.07
CA VAL A 104 2.96 -8.51 -10.46
C VAL A 104 2.40 -7.63 -9.36
N LYS A 105 3.15 -6.60 -8.95
CA LYS A 105 2.75 -5.64 -7.92
C LYS A 105 2.05 -4.45 -8.53
N LEU A 106 0.93 -4.04 -7.93
CA LEU A 106 0.21 -2.82 -8.28
C LEU A 106 0.34 -1.80 -7.15
N THR A 107 0.67 -0.56 -7.51
CA THR A 107 0.63 0.60 -6.61
C THR A 107 -0.38 1.60 -7.15
N PHE A 108 -1.18 2.20 -6.29
CA PHE A 108 -2.22 3.16 -6.67
C PHE A 108 -1.85 4.52 -6.11
N ASP A 109 -1.89 5.54 -6.96
CA ASP A 109 -1.74 6.91 -6.50
C ASP A 109 -3.01 7.43 -5.81
N GLY A 110 -2.93 8.57 -5.13
CA GLY A 110 -4.05 9.12 -4.38
C GLY A 110 -5.28 9.43 -5.23
N ASP A 111 -5.06 9.92 -6.45
CA ASP A 111 -6.14 10.23 -7.40
C ASP A 111 -6.85 8.96 -7.88
N ALA A 112 -6.10 7.88 -8.08
CA ALA A 112 -6.67 6.57 -8.42
C ALA A 112 -7.52 6.02 -7.27
N VAL A 113 -7.04 6.10 -6.04
CA VAL A 113 -7.79 5.67 -4.84
C VAL A 113 -9.08 6.47 -4.69
N ALA A 114 -9.02 7.79 -4.83
CA ALA A 114 -10.19 8.66 -4.77
C ALA A 114 -11.20 8.31 -5.87
N ARG A 115 -10.74 8.10 -7.10
CA ARG A 115 -11.62 7.74 -8.23
C ARG A 115 -12.26 6.37 -8.08
N ILE A 116 -11.54 5.39 -7.52
CA ILE A 116 -12.09 4.07 -7.17
C ILE A 116 -13.18 4.20 -6.12
N ALA A 117 -12.96 5.02 -5.08
CA ALA A 117 -13.95 5.27 -4.03
C ALA A 117 -15.25 5.86 -4.61
N GLU A 118 -15.15 6.90 -5.43
CA GLU A 118 -16.28 7.52 -6.11
C GLU A 118 -17.06 6.51 -6.96
N LEU A 119 -16.37 5.75 -7.81
CA LEU A 119 -17.01 4.74 -8.67
C LEU A 119 -17.68 3.62 -7.86
N SER A 120 -17.09 3.22 -6.73
CA SER A 120 -17.65 2.23 -5.82
C SER A 120 -18.99 2.70 -5.28
N GLU A 121 -19.09 3.96 -4.86
CA GLU A 121 -20.32 4.59 -4.39
C GLU A 121 -21.35 4.74 -5.51
N GLU A 122 -20.94 5.26 -6.68
CA GLU A 122 -21.80 5.46 -7.84
C GLU A 122 -22.45 4.16 -8.31
N ARG A 123 -21.72 3.04 -8.28
CA ARG A 123 -22.18 1.73 -8.76
C ARG A 123 -22.81 0.86 -7.68
N GLY A 124 -22.67 1.24 -6.40
CA GLY A 124 -23.12 0.44 -5.26
C GLY A 124 -22.39 -0.92 -5.16
N GLN A 125 -21.16 -1.01 -5.65
CA GLN A 125 -20.31 -2.19 -5.63
C GLN A 125 -19.21 -2.04 -4.57
N SER A 126 -18.64 -3.16 -4.08
CA SER A 126 -17.45 -3.10 -3.25
C SER A 126 -16.22 -2.72 -4.11
N VAL A 127 -15.24 -2.07 -3.48
CA VAL A 127 -13.97 -1.70 -4.14
C VAL A 127 -13.27 -2.93 -4.70
N LEU A 128 -13.28 -4.04 -3.96
CA LEU A 128 -12.70 -5.30 -4.41
C LEU A 128 -13.33 -5.79 -5.72
N GLN A 129 -14.67 -5.86 -5.77
CA GLN A 129 -15.39 -6.30 -6.97
C GLN A 129 -15.11 -5.39 -8.17
N MET A 130 -15.14 -4.08 -7.93
CA MET A 130 -14.86 -3.11 -8.98
C MET A 130 -13.44 -3.24 -9.53
N CYS A 131 -12.42 -3.39 -8.66
CA CYS A 131 -11.06 -3.60 -9.10
C CYS A 131 -10.91 -4.92 -9.88
N GLU A 132 -11.58 -6.00 -9.48
CA GLU A 132 -11.59 -7.26 -10.22
C GLU A 132 -12.20 -7.11 -11.62
N GLU A 133 -13.20 -6.26 -11.79
CA GLU A 133 -13.78 -5.94 -13.09
C GLU A 133 -12.87 -5.06 -13.95
N LEU A 134 -12.37 -3.95 -13.40
CA LEU A 134 -11.54 -2.97 -14.11
C LEU A 134 -10.20 -3.55 -14.56
N PHE A 135 -9.58 -4.39 -13.74
CA PHE A 135 -8.24 -4.91 -13.97
C PHE A 135 -8.21 -6.38 -14.43
N ARG A 136 -9.36 -6.91 -14.87
CA ARG A 136 -9.48 -8.31 -15.30
C ARG A 136 -8.43 -8.72 -16.32
N ASP A 137 -8.18 -7.88 -17.32
CA ASP A 137 -7.28 -8.19 -18.43
C ASP A 137 -5.87 -7.63 -18.25
N PHE A 138 -5.63 -6.86 -17.19
CA PHE A 138 -4.33 -6.24 -16.90
C PHE A 138 -3.21 -7.26 -16.75
N GLN A 139 -3.51 -8.43 -16.19
CA GLN A 139 -2.54 -9.50 -16.01
C GLN A 139 -1.81 -9.88 -17.32
N PHE A 140 -2.50 -9.87 -18.45
CA PHE A 140 -1.90 -10.26 -19.73
C PHE A 140 -0.92 -9.20 -20.23
N GLY A 141 -1.32 -7.94 -20.26
CA GLY A 141 -0.47 -6.84 -20.67
C GLY A 141 0.71 -6.61 -19.72
N LEU A 142 0.48 -6.62 -18.41
CA LEU A 142 1.54 -6.42 -17.42
C LEU A 142 2.57 -7.56 -17.41
N LYS A 143 2.15 -8.81 -17.61
CA LYS A 143 3.09 -9.93 -17.82
C LYS A 143 3.93 -9.79 -19.09
N LEU A 144 3.35 -9.24 -20.14
CA LEU A 144 4.09 -8.97 -21.38
C LEU A 144 5.15 -7.89 -21.15
N ILE A 145 4.79 -6.80 -20.46
CA ILE A 145 5.73 -5.74 -20.09
C ILE A 145 6.82 -6.29 -19.18
N GLN A 146 6.46 -7.05 -18.14
CA GLN A 146 7.42 -7.71 -17.24
C GLN A 146 8.42 -8.57 -18.01
N LYS A 147 7.97 -9.30 -19.03
CA LYS A 147 8.83 -10.13 -19.85
C LYS A 147 9.80 -9.28 -20.70
N ASN A 148 9.34 -8.15 -21.23
CA ASN A 148 10.12 -7.27 -22.10
C ASN A 148 11.13 -6.43 -21.31
N THR A 149 10.71 -5.89 -20.15
CA THR A 149 11.49 -4.87 -19.41
C THR A 149 12.06 -5.38 -18.07
N GLY A 150 11.60 -6.54 -17.57
CA GLY A 150 11.93 -7.03 -16.22
C GLY A 150 11.18 -6.30 -15.09
N GLN A 151 10.32 -5.34 -15.41
CA GLN A 151 9.55 -4.57 -14.41
C GLN A 151 8.50 -5.44 -13.74
N ASP A 152 8.47 -5.49 -12.42
CA ASP A 152 7.53 -6.29 -11.61
C ASP A 152 6.51 -5.45 -10.82
N SER A 153 6.65 -4.12 -10.84
CA SER A 153 5.79 -3.19 -10.10
C SER A 153 5.26 -2.09 -11.04
N PHE A 154 3.94 -1.84 -10.98
CA PHE A 154 3.25 -0.91 -11.87
C PHE A 154 2.41 0.08 -11.09
N ALA A 155 2.59 1.36 -11.39
CA ALA A 155 1.79 2.44 -10.82
C ALA A 155 0.46 2.58 -11.58
N ILE A 156 -0.63 2.63 -10.85
CA ILE A 156 -1.98 2.81 -11.37
C ILE A 156 -2.45 4.22 -11.04
N SER A 157 -2.68 5.01 -12.08
CA SER A 157 -3.18 6.38 -11.98
C SER A 157 -4.70 6.44 -12.18
N SER A 158 -5.31 7.59 -11.90
CA SER A 158 -6.73 7.84 -12.16
C SER A 158 -7.12 7.62 -13.64
N GLN A 159 -6.16 7.76 -14.55
CA GLN A 159 -6.36 7.50 -15.97
C GLN A 159 -6.60 6.01 -16.24
N ALA A 160 -5.90 5.12 -15.53
CA ALA A 160 -6.12 3.67 -15.62
C ALA A 160 -7.50 3.26 -15.13
N ILE A 161 -8.10 4.02 -14.21
CA ILE A 161 -9.46 3.78 -13.71
C ILE A 161 -10.50 4.27 -14.71
N SER A 162 -10.24 5.40 -15.39
CA SER A 162 -11.17 6.01 -16.33
C SER A 162 -11.26 5.28 -17.67
N ASP A 163 -10.13 4.78 -18.17
CA ASP A 163 -10.02 4.05 -19.43
C ASP A 163 -8.95 2.94 -19.32
N PRO A 164 -9.29 1.81 -18.67
CA PRO A 164 -8.34 0.73 -18.39
C PRO A 164 -7.66 0.16 -19.64
N ASP A 165 -8.43 -0.08 -20.68
CA ASP A 165 -7.95 -0.72 -21.93
C ASP A 165 -6.95 0.16 -22.66
N LYS A 166 -7.24 1.46 -22.76
CA LYS A 166 -6.35 2.42 -23.39
C LYS A 166 -5.08 2.62 -22.59
N TYR A 167 -5.20 2.68 -21.25
CA TYR A 167 -4.05 2.79 -20.36
C TYR A 167 -3.13 1.59 -20.51
N LEU A 168 -3.67 0.37 -20.43
CA LEU A 168 -2.90 -0.86 -20.59
C LEU A 168 -2.22 -0.92 -21.96
N SER A 169 -2.96 -0.59 -23.02
CA SER A 169 -2.43 -0.56 -24.39
C SER A 169 -1.25 0.41 -24.52
N SER A 170 -1.33 1.59 -23.90
CA SER A 170 -0.25 2.58 -23.93
C SER A 170 1.02 2.08 -23.21
N LEU A 171 0.86 1.40 -22.07
CA LEU A 171 1.98 0.80 -21.34
C LEU A 171 2.66 -0.32 -22.16
N VAL A 172 1.86 -1.17 -22.79
CA VAL A 172 2.37 -2.26 -23.63
C VAL A 172 3.14 -1.70 -24.81
N VAL A 173 2.61 -0.69 -25.51
CA VAL A 173 3.31 -0.05 -26.64
C VAL A 173 4.63 0.58 -26.18
N ALA A 174 4.64 1.27 -25.03
CA ALA A 174 5.86 1.88 -24.49
C ALA A 174 6.95 0.83 -24.19
N SER A 175 6.57 -0.36 -23.73
CA SER A 175 7.52 -1.44 -23.39
C SER A 175 8.27 -2.02 -24.61
N TYR A 176 7.76 -1.83 -25.82
CA TYR A 176 8.46 -2.23 -27.04
C TYR A 176 9.45 -1.17 -27.54
N GLY A 177 9.24 0.11 -27.19
CA GLY A 177 10.17 1.19 -27.54
C GLY A 177 11.46 1.17 -26.73
N GLU A 178 11.43 0.63 -25.52
CA GLU A 178 12.61 0.49 -24.68
C GLU A 178 13.57 -0.62 -25.17
N GLU A 179 13.07 -1.67 -25.81
CA GLU A 179 13.90 -2.73 -26.42
C GLU A 179 14.75 -2.22 -27.60
N GLU A 180 14.26 -1.24 -28.36
CA GLU A 180 15.00 -0.70 -29.51
C GLU A 180 16.19 0.17 -29.06
N GLU A 181 16.07 0.90 -27.94
CA GLU A 181 17.16 1.75 -27.41
C GLU A 181 18.25 0.95 -26.69
N GLU A 182 17.95 -0.18 -26.04
CA GLU A 182 18.96 -1.05 -25.43
C GLU A 182 19.72 -1.87 -26.48
N GLY A 183 19.06 -2.35 -27.52
CA GLY A 183 19.68 -3.09 -28.61
C GLY A 183 20.68 -2.26 -29.43
N GLU A 184 20.50 -0.93 -29.55
CA GLU A 184 21.44 -0.03 -30.18
C GLU A 184 22.67 0.29 -29.32
N ARG A 185 22.58 0.20 -27.99
CA ARG A 185 23.71 0.45 -27.06
C ARG A 185 24.67 -0.75 -26.93
N GLU A 186 24.20 -1.97 -27.14
CA GLU A 186 25.05 -3.17 -27.10
C GLU A 186 25.87 -3.40 -28.40
N ASN A 187 25.55 -2.68 -29.49
CA ASN A 187 26.23 -2.82 -30.77
C ASN A 187 27.23 -1.69 -31.07
N LEU A 188 27.62 -0.87 -30.10
CA LEU A 188 28.63 0.18 -30.17
C LEU A 188 29.83 -0.13 -29.27
#